data_9e892df87a4566afc6e0053f0b84a9d8
#
_entry.id   9e892df87a4566afc6e0053f0b84a9d8
#
_cell.length_a   1.000
_cell.length_b   1.000
_cell.length_c   1.000
_cell.angle_alpha   90.00
_cell.angle_beta   90.00
_cell.angle_gamma   90.00
#
_symmetry.space_group_name_H-M   'P 1'
#
loop_
_entity.id
_entity.type
_entity.pdbx_description
1 polymer ?
#
loop_
_entity_poly.entity_id
_entity_poly.type
_entity_poly.pdbx_seq_one_letter_code
_entity_poly.pdbx_strand_id
1 'polypeptide(L)'
;MKSTFTYFYKCILVFACLLSVQSASAQLENDGIMIPKNYLCPGVMYSTSDWKNYWEGTFKRNNGNLGTVNTSMYSAMVTYGITNNLITTISLPYVTTHASAGTLEGQKGIQDLSLNVKWKALKFKSGKSTLALFASVTGSIPLSNYEADFLPLALGSHSKNFTGRAIIDYTHGKLFVTGSGAYMTRSDITIDRNSYYTTELIYSNMVQLPNMSNYNLRLGYRSKYFIAEAVGDISTSLGGFDIRKNDMPFPSNRMNMSTAGMNLRYRFKSLYSLELTAGDDYVVAGRNVGQSNMIHGGLSYIFSLTKKTVAPQVNYYKN
;
A
#
# COMPACT_ATOMS: atom_id res chain seq x y z
N MET A 1 3.53 -17.76 47.53
CA MET A 1 2.29 -17.52 46.78
C MET A 1 1.75 -16.07 46.77
N LYS A 2 2.27 -15.12 47.58
CA LYS A 2 1.79 -13.69 47.55
C LYS A 2 2.49 -12.81 46.47
N SER A 3 3.64 -13.20 45.95
CA SER A 3 4.41 -12.39 44.99
C SER A 3 3.86 -12.45 43.55
N THR A 4 3.39 -13.61 43.10
CA THR A 4 2.90 -13.83 41.71
C THR A 4 1.55 -13.10 41.46
N PHE A 5 0.72 -12.96 42.46
CA PHE A 5 -0.56 -12.26 42.35
C PHE A 5 -0.38 -10.74 42.19
N THR A 6 0.67 -10.16 42.78
CA THR A 6 0.97 -8.72 42.70
C THR A 6 1.49 -8.32 41.29
N TYR A 7 2.23 -9.19 40.64
CA TYR A 7 2.67 -8.94 39.25
C TYR A 7 1.52 -9.08 38.25
N PHE A 8 0.65 -10.05 38.45
CA PHE A 8 -0.54 -10.23 37.61
C PHE A 8 -1.50 -9.03 37.71
N TYR A 9 -1.71 -8.47 38.92
CA TYR A 9 -2.50 -7.25 39.11
C TYR A 9 -1.85 -6.00 38.53
N LYS A 10 -0.51 -5.89 38.59
CA LYS A 10 0.23 -4.78 37.96
C LYS A 10 0.17 -4.88 36.44
N CYS A 11 0.25 -6.06 35.87
CA CYS A 11 0.06 -6.26 34.42
C CYS A 11 -1.37 -5.95 33.97
N ILE A 12 -2.38 -6.33 34.77
CA ILE A 12 -3.79 -5.98 34.49
C ILE A 12 -4.01 -4.46 34.63
N LEU A 13 -3.39 -3.79 35.60
CA LEU A 13 -3.48 -2.34 35.80
C LEU A 13 -2.76 -1.57 34.69
N VAL A 14 -1.61 -2.05 34.23
CA VAL A 14 -0.92 -1.47 33.05
C VAL A 14 -1.75 -1.70 31.78
N PHE A 15 -2.39 -2.85 31.63
CA PHE A 15 -3.31 -3.14 30.53
C PHE A 15 -4.61 -2.32 30.62
N ALA A 16 -5.11 -2.07 31.83
CA ALA A 16 -6.30 -1.24 32.07
C ALA A 16 -6.02 0.27 31.90
N CYS A 17 -4.81 0.76 32.17
CA CYS A 17 -4.40 2.14 31.91
C CYS A 17 -4.20 2.45 30.42
N LEU A 18 -4.09 1.41 29.55
CA LEU A 18 -4.08 1.56 28.08
C LEU A 18 -5.47 1.73 27.46
N LEU A 19 -6.54 1.65 28.29
CA LEU A 19 -7.93 1.71 27.85
C LEU A 19 -8.55 3.12 27.82
N SER A 20 -7.76 4.19 27.93
CA SER A 20 -8.27 5.55 27.69
C SER A 20 -8.37 5.82 26.19
N VAL A 21 -9.54 5.55 25.68
CA VAL A 21 -9.96 5.40 24.29
C VAL A 21 -10.11 6.73 23.58
N GLN A 22 -9.44 6.90 22.46
CA GLN A 22 -9.73 7.97 21.51
C GLN A 22 -9.76 7.44 20.07
N SER A 23 -10.75 7.90 19.30
CA SER A 23 -11.08 7.38 17.97
C SER A 23 -10.24 8.00 16.87
N ALA A 24 -9.55 7.19 16.10
CA ALA A 24 -8.91 7.64 14.87
C ALA A 24 -8.72 6.46 13.89
N SER A 25 -8.33 6.69 12.64
CA SER A 25 -8.37 5.72 11.54
C SER A 25 -6.99 5.42 10.97
N ALA A 26 -6.75 4.17 10.57
CA ALA A 26 -5.66 3.82 9.67
C ALA A 26 -5.90 4.40 8.28
N GLN A 27 -4.83 4.81 7.58
CA GLN A 27 -4.91 5.56 6.34
C GLN A 27 -4.09 4.92 5.24
N LEU A 28 -4.61 4.98 4.01
CA LEU A 28 -3.90 4.68 2.78
C LEU A 28 -3.43 6.00 2.13
N GLU A 29 -2.39 5.92 1.32
CA GLU A 29 -1.85 7.09 0.60
C GLU A 29 -2.87 7.76 -0.31
N ASN A 30 -3.78 6.98 -0.88
CA ASN A 30 -4.73 7.35 -1.92
C ASN A 30 -6.17 7.51 -1.43
N ASP A 31 -6.41 7.54 -0.11
CA ASP A 31 -7.73 7.80 0.46
C ASP A 31 -7.91 9.27 0.91
N GLY A 32 -9.18 9.69 1.10
CA GLY A 32 -9.55 11.03 1.58
C GLY A 32 -9.57 11.16 3.12
N ILE A 33 -8.82 10.34 3.85
CA ILE A 33 -8.87 10.29 5.31
C ILE A 33 -7.62 10.94 5.91
N MET A 34 -7.81 11.66 7.05
CA MET A 34 -6.74 12.32 7.82
C MET A 34 -6.85 11.95 9.29
N ILE A 35 -5.71 11.78 9.99
CA ILE A 35 -5.70 11.72 11.45
C ILE A 35 -5.51 13.13 12.04
N PRO A 36 -6.06 13.40 13.24
CA PRO A 36 -5.91 14.70 13.87
C PRO A 36 -4.48 15.01 14.28
N LYS A 37 -4.21 16.28 14.55
CA LYS A 37 -2.93 16.74 15.08
C LYS A 37 -2.56 15.99 16.37
N ASN A 38 -1.28 15.63 16.51
CA ASN A 38 -0.70 14.93 17.67
C ASN A 38 -1.28 13.51 17.92
N TYR A 39 -1.86 12.88 16.88
CA TYR A 39 -2.22 11.48 16.92
C TYR A 39 -1.17 10.63 16.24
N LEU A 40 -0.92 9.46 16.81
CA LEU A 40 -0.05 8.42 16.26
C LEU A 40 -0.90 7.19 15.93
N CYS A 41 -0.64 6.58 14.77
CA CYS A 41 -1.31 5.38 14.28
C CYS A 41 -0.28 4.36 13.81
N PRO A 42 0.31 3.53 14.71
CA PRO A 42 1.01 2.34 14.28
C PRO A 42 0.04 1.32 13.71
N GLY A 43 0.50 0.56 12.73
CA GLY A 43 -0.27 -0.52 12.11
C GLY A 43 0.64 -1.59 11.54
N VAL A 44 0.09 -2.78 11.40
CA VAL A 44 0.69 -3.90 10.71
C VAL A 44 -0.29 -4.42 9.67
N MET A 45 0.23 -4.82 8.51
CA MET A 45 -0.55 -5.35 7.42
C MET A 45 0.12 -6.61 6.88
N TYR A 46 -0.68 -7.60 6.54
CA TYR A 46 -0.28 -8.77 5.80
C TYR A 46 -1.02 -8.77 4.46
N SER A 47 -0.33 -9.09 3.38
CA SER A 47 -0.95 -9.39 2.09
C SER A 47 -0.30 -10.60 1.46
N THR A 48 -1.08 -11.34 0.69
CA THR A 48 -0.60 -12.43 -0.15
C THR A 48 -1.22 -12.31 -1.52
N SER A 49 -0.42 -12.58 -2.54
CA SER A 49 -0.82 -12.46 -3.95
C SER A 49 -0.37 -13.69 -4.71
N ASP A 50 -1.29 -14.33 -5.41
CA ASP A 50 -1.04 -15.52 -6.21
C ASP A 50 -1.39 -15.27 -7.67
N TRP A 51 -0.56 -15.80 -8.60
CA TRP A 51 -0.90 -15.83 -10.01
C TRP A 51 -0.31 -17.07 -10.71
N LYS A 52 -1.05 -17.57 -11.69
CA LYS A 52 -0.65 -18.67 -12.57
C LYS A 52 -0.71 -18.26 -14.04
N ASN A 53 -1.60 -17.35 -14.39
CA ASN A 53 -1.67 -16.74 -15.72
C ASN A 53 -0.96 -15.40 -15.73
N TYR A 54 -0.40 -15.02 -16.86
CA TYR A 54 0.28 -13.75 -17.06
C TYR A 54 0.08 -13.25 -18.49
N TRP A 55 0.33 -11.97 -18.70
CA TRP A 55 0.38 -11.39 -20.04
C TRP A 55 1.82 -11.27 -20.52
N GLU A 56 2.12 -11.86 -21.68
CA GLU A 56 3.31 -11.60 -22.48
C GLU A 56 2.92 -10.57 -23.54
N GLY A 57 3.41 -9.34 -23.41
CA GLY A 57 2.76 -8.23 -24.09
C GLY A 57 1.29 -8.15 -23.69
N THR A 58 0.39 -8.20 -24.66
CA THR A 58 -1.07 -8.25 -24.45
C THR A 58 -1.66 -9.67 -24.54
N PHE A 59 -0.85 -10.66 -24.83
CA PHE A 59 -1.30 -12.04 -25.00
C PHE A 59 -1.26 -12.79 -23.66
N LYS A 60 -2.38 -13.31 -23.22
CA LYS A 60 -2.50 -14.04 -21.95
C LYS A 60 -2.01 -15.47 -22.09
N ARG A 61 -1.10 -15.88 -21.21
CA ARG A 61 -0.49 -17.21 -21.14
C ARG A 61 -0.66 -17.84 -19.77
N ASN A 62 -0.53 -19.17 -19.72
CA ASN A 62 -0.36 -19.92 -18.49
C ASN A 62 1.15 -20.03 -18.18
N ASN A 63 1.52 -19.85 -16.91
CA ASN A 63 2.88 -20.03 -16.44
C ASN A 63 3.17 -21.51 -16.14
N GLY A 64 3.42 -22.30 -17.18
CA GLY A 64 3.75 -23.71 -17.04
C GLY A 64 5.13 -23.97 -16.40
N ASN A 65 6.07 -23.05 -16.54
CA ASN A 65 7.46 -23.23 -16.09
C ASN A 65 7.64 -23.06 -14.58
N LEU A 66 6.99 -22.06 -13.99
CA LEU A 66 7.07 -21.74 -12.56
C LEU A 66 5.83 -22.14 -11.77
N GLY A 67 4.79 -22.60 -12.48
CA GLY A 67 3.51 -22.94 -11.85
C GLY A 67 2.81 -21.71 -11.29
N THR A 68 2.41 -21.78 -10.03
CA THR A 68 1.84 -20.62 -9.31
C THR A 68 2.95 -19.83 -8.63
N VAL A 69 3.02 -18.54 -8.90
CA VAL A 69 3.93 -17.62 -8.22
C VAL A 69 3.16 -16.93 -7.09
N ASN A 70 3.68 -17.03 -5.89
CA ASN A 70 3.16 -16.40 -4.68
C ASN A 70 4.10 -15.29 -4.22
N THR A 71 3.52 -14.19 -3.78
CA THR A 71 4.22 -13.11 -3.07
C THR A 71 3.47 -12.81 -1.78
N SER A 72 4.14 -12.93 -0.64
CA SER A 72 3.59 -12.55 0.67
C SER A 72 4.36 -11.36 1.23
N MET A 73 3.65 -10.40 1.81
CA MET A 73 4.23 -9.18 2.34
C MET A 73 3.69 -8.89 3.75
N TYR A 74 4.59 -8.60 4.66
CA TYR A 74 4.33 -8.10 6.02
C TYR A 74 4.80 -6.66 6.09
N SER A 75 3.91 -5.71 6.30
CA SER A 75 4.24 -4.28 6.39
C SER A 75 4.03 -3.77 7.81
N ALA A 76 5.02 -3.09 8.35
CA ALA A 76 4.87 -2.22 9.50
C ALA A 76 4.74 -0.78 9.05
N MET A 77 3.80 -0.04 9.61
CA MET A 77 3.59 1.36 9.26
C MET A 77 3.30 2.20 10.50
N VAL A 78 3.67 3.47 10.43
CA VAL A 78 3.34 4.46 11.46
C VAL A 78 2.92 5.74 10.79
N THR A 79 1.70 6.20 11.09
CA THR A 79 1.19 7.50 10.63
C THR A 79 1.14 8.48 11.80
N TYR A 80 1.59 9.70 11.57
CA TYR A 80 1.58 10.80 12.55
C TYR A 80 0.86 12.04 12.01
N GLY A 81 -0.05 12.58 12.81
CA GLY A 81 -0.74 13.84 12.52
C GLY A 81 0.08 15.05 12.95
N ILE A 82 0.75 15.69 12.01
CA ILE A 82 1.56 16.89 12.27
C ILE A 82 0.63 18.09 12.54
N THR A 83 -0.40 18.24 11.72
CA THR A 83 -1.49 19.19 11.89
C THR A 83 -2.82 18.53 11.57
N ASN A 84 -3.95 19.22 11.68
CA ASN A 84 -5.25 18.70 11.23
C ASN A 84 -5.36 18.59 9.69
N ASN A 85 -4.39 19.15 8.96
CA ASN A 85 -4.35 19.15 7.50
C ASN A 85 -3.07 18.53 6.93
N LEU A 86 -2.14 18.08 7.78
CA LEU A 86 -0.87 17.49 7.34
C LEU A 86 -0.56 16.26 8.16
N ILE A 87 -0.32 15.15 7.48
CA ILE A 87 0.09 13.87 8.09
C ILE A 87 1.33 13.35 7.40
N THR A 88 2.08 12.53 8.10
CA THR A 88 3.18 11.75 7.55
C THR A 88 3.03 10.28 7.89
N THR A 89 3.44 9.41 6.99
CA THR A 89 3.42 7.94 7.17
C THR A 89 4.77 7.37 6.77
N ILE A 90 5.35 6.55 7.63
CA ILE A 90 6.52 5.72 7.35
C ILE A 90 6.03 4.28 7.23
N SER A 91 6.51 3.55 6.23
CA SER A 91 6.17 2.14 6.01
C SER A 91 7.40 1.33 5.61
N LEU A 92 7.50 0.13 6.16
CA LEU A 92 8.59 -0.81 5.91
C LEU A 92 8.04 -2.21 5.70
N PRO A 93 8.05 -2.74 4.46
CA PRO A 93 7.62 -4.09 4.15
C PRO A 93 8.76 -5.12 4.27
N TYR A 94 8.40 -6.33 4.67
CA TYR A 94 9.18 -7.54 4.52
C TYR A 94 8.45 -8.46 3.53
N VAL A 95 9.13 -8.86 2.47
CA VAL A 95 8.53 -9.61 1.35
C VAL A 95 9.15 -11.00 1.26
N THR A 96 8.31 -11.97 0.92
CA THR A 96 8.73 -13.34 0.55
C THR A 96 8.07 -13.72 -0.76
N THR A 97 8.83 -14.36 -1.64
CA THR A 97 8.34 -14.86 -2.93
C THR A 97 8.57 -16.36 -3.04
N HIS A 98 7.72 -17.05 -3.78
CA HIS A 98 7.81 -18.49 -3.99
C HIS A 98 7.19 -18.87 -5.34
N ALA A 99 7.75 -19.87 -6.01
CA ALA A 99 7.18 -20.51 -7.20
C ALA A 99 6.88 -21.98 -6.87
N SER A 100 5.71 -22.47 -7.30
CA SER A 100 5.29 -23.85 -7.00
C SER A 100 5.96 -24.91 -7.89
N ALA A 101 6.68 -24.49 -8.93
CA ALA A 101 7.40 -25.36 -9.86
C ALA A 101 8.64 -24.64 -10.42
N GLY A 102 9.43 -25.35 -11.19
CA GLY A 102 10.68 -24.83 -11.76
C GLY A 102 11.86 -24.95 -10.79
N THR A 103 12.99 -24.30 -11.17
CA THR A 103 14.25 -24.35 -10.42
C THR A 103 14.61 -23.02 -9.77
N LEU A 104 13.80 -21.97 -9.96
CA LEU A 104 14.04 -20.68 -9.35
C LEU A 104 13.57 -20.69 -7.89
N GLU A 105 14.51 -20.47 -6.97
CA GLU A 105 14.18 -20.31 -5.57
C GLU A 105 13.60 -18.94 -5.28
N GLY A 106 12.63 -18.87 -4.36
CA GLY A 106 12.05 -17.63 -3.92
C GLY A 106 13.02 -16.78 -3.11
N GLN A 107 12.81 -15.49 -3.10
CA GLN A 107 13.57 -14.54 -2.30
C GLN A 107 12.79 -14.13 -1.04
N LYS A 108 13.51 -13.62 -0.03
CA LYS A 108 12.91 -13.03 1.17
C LYS A 108 13.80 -11.91 1.72
N GLY A 109 13.20 -10.86 2.21
CA GLY A 109 13.97 -9.75 2.79
C GLY A 109 13.14 -8.50 3.05
N ILE A 110 13.80 -7.52 3.65
CA ILE A 110 13.26 -6.16 3.78
C ILE A 110 13.30 -5.50 2.41
N GLN A 111 12.20 -4.87 2.03
CA GLN A 111 12.07 -4.17 0.76
C GLN A 111 12.42 -2.67 0.94
N ASP A 112 11.63 -1.78 0.39
CA ASP A 112 11.91 -0.35 0.35
C ASP A 112 11.27 0.36 1.54
N LEU A 113 12.04 1.17 2.25
CA LEU A 113 11.50 2.12 3.21
C LEU A 113 10.79 3.24 2.47
N SER A 114 9.55 3.50 2.80
CA SER A 114 8.79 4.61 2.24
C SER A 114 8.41 5.66 3.28
N LEU A 115 8.45 6.92 2.85
CA LEU A 115 7.96 8.08 3.61
C LEU A 115 6.94 8.82 2.75
N ASN A 116 5.71 8.89 3.22
CA ASN A 116 4.64 9.66 2.62
C ASN A 116 4.31 10.89 3.45
N VAL A 117 4.05 12.02 2.80
CA VAL A 117 3.48 13.23 3.40
C VAL A 117 2.22 13.56 2.62
N LYS A 118 1.07 13.63 3.31
CA LYS A 118 -0.23 13.97 2.73
C LYS A 118 -0.78 15.24 3.36
N TRP A 119 -1.18 16.18 2.50
CA TRP A 119 -1.71 17.48 2.85
C TRP A 119 -3.14 17.64 2.32
N LYS A 120 -4.07 17.99 3.20
CA LYS A 120 -5.42 18.41 2.84
C LYS A 120 -5.39 19.90 2.47
N ALA A 121 -5.33 20.18 1.17
CA ALA A 121 -5.16 21.53 0.65
C ALA A 121 -6.43 22.38 0.80
N LEU A 122 -7.60 21.82 0.41
CA LEU A 122 -8.87 22.51 0.40
C LEU A 122 -9.99 21.62 0.92
N LYS A 123 -11.00 22.25 1.49
CA LYS A 123 -12.22 21.59 1.92
C LYS A 123 -13.41 22.54 1.82
N PHE A 124 -14.43 22.11 1.10
CA PHE A 124 -15.69 22.81 0.93
C PHE A 124 -16.81 21.96 1.50
N LYS A 125 -17.70 22.58 2.29
CA LYS A 125 -18.84 21.90 2.88
C LYS A 125 -20.13 22.66 2.55
N SER A 126 -21.12 21.95 2.05
CA SER A 126 -22.46 22.48 1.77
C SER A 126 -23.50 21.45 2.21
N GLY A 127 -24.26 21.76 3.25
CA GLY A 127 -25.24 20.85 3.82
C GLY A 127 -24.65 19.48 4.22
N LYS A 128 -25.13 18.42 3.56
CA LYS A 128 -24.65 17.03 3.76
C LYS A 128 -23.46 16.67 2.85
N SER A 129 -23.06 17.56 1.95
CA SER A 129 -21.97 17.32 1.00
C SER A 129 -20.66 17.93 1.48
N THR A 130 -19.56 17.23 1.24
CA THR A 130 -18.20 17.72 1.49
C THR A 130 -17.34 17.36 0.28
N LEU A 131 -16.60 18.32 -0.24
CA LEU A 131 -15.56 18.14 -1.24
C LEU A 131 -14.22 18.51 -0.60
N ALA A 132 -13.25 17.60 -0.64
CA ALA A 132 -11.91 17.83 -0.15
C ALA A 132 -10.86 17.51 -1.22
N LEU A 133 -9.84 18.35 -1.30
CA LEU A 133 -8.71 18.18 -2.20
C LEU A 133 -7.45 17.93 -1.36
N PHE A 134 -6.69 16.90 -1.76
CA PHE A 134 -5.43 16.56 -1.10
C PHE A 134 -4.31 16.48 -2.13
N ALA A 135 -3.11 16.75 -1.67
CA ALA A 135 -1.87 16.44 -2.35
C ALA A 135 -1.03 15.53 -1.46
N SER A 136 -0.33 14.58 -2.05
CA SER A 136 0.67 13.80 -1.30
C SER A 136 1.94 13.61 -2.11
N VAL A 137 3.04 13.45 -1.39
CA VAL A 137 4.33 13.06 -1.95
C VAL A 137 4.85 11.86 -1.19
N THR A 138 5.43 10.91 -1.91
CA THR A 138 6.03 9.69 -1.35
C THR A 138 7.43 9.54 -1.90
N GLY A 139 8.42 9.38 -1.02
CA GLY A 139 9.75 8.93 -1.36
C GLY A 139 9.96 7.50 -0.88
N SER A 140 10.63 6.65 -1.66
CA SER A 140 11.06 5.33 -1.22
C SER A 140 12.49 5.01 -1.64
N ILE A 141 13.17 4.25 -0.78
CA ILE A 141 14.54 3.80 -0.99
C ILE A 141 14.68 2.33 -0.60
N PRO A 142 15.43 1.50 -1.35
CA PRO A 142 15.76 0.14 -0.94
C PRO A 142 16.56 0.14 0.37
N LEU A 143 16.18 -0.75 1.32
CA LEU A 143 16.92 -0.92 2.57
C LEU A 143 17.77 -2.20 2.62
N SER A 144 17.55 -3.12 1.71
CA SER A 144 18.39 -4.31 1.57
C SER A 144 18.86 -4.47 0.12
N ASN A 145 19.95 -5.20 -0.05
CA ASN A 145 20.52 -5.46 -1.37
C ASN A 145 19.86 -6.72 -1.95
N TYR A 146 18.66 -6.56 -2.52
CA TYR A 146 17.94 -7.63 -3.23
C TYR A 146 18.10 -7.47 -4.75
N GLU A 147 18.08 -8.61 -5.48
CA GLU A 147 18.20 -8.62 -6.93
C GLU A 147 16.89 -8.23 -7.62
N ALA A 148 16.92 -7.12 -8.36
CA ALA A 148 15.75 -6.59 -9.06
C ALA A 148 15.42 -7.37 -10.34
N ASP A 149 16.41 -7.94 -11.00
CA ASP A 149 16.22 -8.67 -12.26
C ASP A 149 15.91 -10.17 -12.06
N PHE A 150 15.71 -10.59 -10.80
CA PHE A 150 15.21 -11.93 -10.46
C PHE A 150 13.71 -12.09 -10.64
N LEU A 151 13.14 -11.35 -11.56
CA LEU A 151 11.72 -11.43 -11.88
C LEU A 151 11.35 -12.82 -12.42
N PRO A 152 10.15 -13.36 -12.07
CA PRO A 152 9.10 -12.68 -11.30
C PRO A 152 9.19 -12.88 -9.78
N LEU A 153 10.30 -13.37 -9.25
CA LEU A 153 10.50 -13.64 -7.83
C LEU A 153 11.31 -12.55 -7.09
N ALA A 154 11.62 -11.43 -7.76
CA ALA A 154 12.28 -10.29 -7.13
C ALA A 154 11.39 -9.68 -6.03
N LEU A 155 12.01 -9.17 -4.95
CA LEU A 155 11.30 -8.51 -3.85
C LEU A 155 10.74 -7.15 -4.24
N GLY A 156 11.34 -6.50 -5.23
CA GLY A 156 10.96 -5.19 -5.73
C GLY A 156 11.83 -4.75 -6.90
N SER A 157 11.77 -3.47 -7.24
CA SER A 157 12.53 -2.91 -8.36
C SER A 157 13.94 -2.41 -8.00
N HIS A 158 14.29 -2.38 -6.72
CA HIS A 158 15.56 -1.86 -6.20
C HIS A 158 15.86 -0.42 -6.63
N SER A 159 14.84 0.35 -6.97
CA SER A 159 14.95 1.74 -7.40
C SER A 159 14.58 2.72 -6.28
N LYS A 160 15.20 3.89 -6.30
CA LYS A 160 14.72 5.03 -5.53
C LYS A 160 13.55 5.66 -6.28
N ASN A 161 12.42 5.85 -5.60
CA ASN A 161 11.23 6.35 -6.24
C ASN A 161 10.77 7.65 -5.58
N PHE A 162 10.21 8.54 -6.38
CA PHE A 162 9.52 9.74 -5.91
C PHE A 162 8.16 9.84 -6.61
N THR A 163 7.09 9.91 -5.82
CA THR A 163 5.70 9.94 -6.33
C THR A 163 5.01 11.20 -5.87
N GLY A 164 4.43 11.94 -6.81
CA GLY A 164 3.47 13.01 -6.53
C GLY A 164 2.06 12.55 -6.84
N ARG A 165 1.09 12.81 -5.96
CA ARG A 165 -0.31 12.39 -6.10
C ARG A 165 -1.26 13.53 -5.77
N ALA A 166 -2.30 13.71 -6.59
CA ALA A 166 -3.47 14.54 -6.31
C ALA A 166 -4.68 13.65 -5.98
N ILE A 167 -5.50 14.05 -5.00
CA ILE A 167 -6.66 13.29 -4.53
C ILE A 167 -7.85 14.22 -4.41
N ILE A 168 -9.01 13.77 -4.90
CA ILE A 168 -10.31 14.44 -4.76
C ILE A 168 -11.23 13.48 -4.02
N ASP A 169 -11.78 13.91 -2.88
CA ASP A 169 -12.74 13.13 -2.08
C ASP A 169 -14.06 13.89 -1.99
N TYR A 170 -15.11 13.31 -2.53
CA TYR A 170 -16.47 13.81 -2.42
C TYR A 170 -17.30 12.89 -1.55
N THR A 171 -17.94 13.46 -0.52
CA THR A 171 -18.81 12.73 0.40
C THR A 171 -20.19 13.37 0.42
N HIS A 172 -21.24 12.57 0.30
CA HIS A 172 -22.64 12.98 0.51
C HIS A 172 -23.31 12.09 1.57
N GLY A 173 -23.54 12.66 2.75
CA GLY A 173 -23.99 11.86 3.90
C GLY A 173 -22.99 10.77 4.26
N LYS A 174 -23.33 9.51 4.00
CA LYS A 174 -22.46 8.34 4.27
C LYS A 174 -21.82 7.74 3.01
N LEU A 175 -22.24 8.19 1.84
CA LEU A 175 -21.66 7.75 0.57
C LEU A 175 -20.48 8.64 0.19
N PHE A 176 -19.47 8.06 -0.43
CA PHE A 176 -18.32 8.80 -0.92
C PHE A 176 -17.79 8.26 -2.24
N VAL A 177 -17.11 9.14 -2.95
CA VAL A 177 -16.29 8.82 -4.12
C VAL A 177 -14.95 9.53 -3.94
N THR A 178 -13.87 8.79 -4.06
CA THR A 178 -12.50 9.31 -4.00
C THR A 178 -11.77 8.94 -5.28
N GLY A 179 -11.31 9.95 -6.02
CA GLY A 179 -10.46 9.76 -7.19
C GLY A 179 -9.05 10.26 -6.93
N SER A 180 -8.03 9.58 -7.44
CA SER A 180 -6.66 10.08 -7.38
C SER A 180 -5.86 9.76 -8.63
N GLY A 181 -4.89 10.63 -8.95
CA GLY A 181 -3.90 10.44 -9.99
C GLY A 181 -2.50 10.69 -9.46
N ALA A 182 -1.54 9.85 -9.84
CA ALA A 182 -0.16 9.94 -9.40
C ALA A 182 0.81 9.79 -10.57
N TYR A 183 1.96 10.43 -10.43
CA TYR A 183 3.13 10.26 -11.29
C TYR A 183 4.33 9.87 -10.42
N MET A 184 5.03 8.80 -10.82
CA MET A 184 6.19 8.25 -10.13
C MET A 184 7.41 8.34 -11.03
N THR A 185 8.45 9.02 -10.54
CA THR A 185 9.80 8.94 -11.11
C THR A 185 10.58 7.82 -10.45
N ARG A 186 11.39 7.12 -11.22
CA ARG A 186 12.19 5.98 -10.77
C ARG A 186 13.65 6.20 -11.14
N SER A 187 14.57 5.89 -10.24
CA SER A 187 16.00 5.90 -10.56
C SER A 187 16.37 4.71 -11.42
N ASP A 188 17.48 4.82 -12.14
CA ASP A 188 18.16 3.68 -12.72
C ASP A 188 18.59 2.70 -11.62
N ILE A 189 18.73 1.43 -12.00
CA ILE A 189 19.19 0.34 -11.12
C ILE A 189 20.43 -0.32 -11.71
N THR A 190 21.19 -0.98 -10.84
CA THR A 190 22.31 -1.83 -11.25
C THR A 190 21.89 -3.29 -11.09
N ILE A 191 22.20 -4.13 -12.09
CA ILE A 191 21.95 -5.57 -12.11
C ILE A 191 23.26 -6.33 -12.06
N ASP A 192 23.21 -7.58 -11.61
CA ASP A 192 24.40 -8.46 -11.52
C ASP A 192 24.69 -9.16 -12.83
N ARG A 193 24.86 -8.38 -13.90
CA ARG A 193 25.34 -8.83 -15.21
C ARG A 193 25.88 -7.66 -16.02
N ASN A 194 26.79 -7.92 -16.96
CA ASN A 194 27.48 -6.90 -17.73
C ASN A 194 26.75 -6.49 -19.03
N SER A 195 25.69 -7.19 -19.35
CA SER A 195 24.87 -6.88 -20.53
C SER A 195 23.44 -7.40 -20.40
N TYR A 196 22.53 -6.77 -21.07
CA TYR A 196 21.12 -7.19 -21.17
C TYR A 196 20.55 -6.87 -22.55
N TYR A 197 19.43 -7.47 -22.87
CA TYR A 197 18.76 -7.27 -24.14
C TYR A 197 17.41 -6.58 -23.91
N THR A 198 17.14 -5.57 -24.71
CA THR A 198 15.84 -4.90 -24.81
C THR A 198 15.23 -5.17 -26.20
N THR A 199 15.31 -4.21 -27.10
CA THR A 199 15.14 -4.37 -28.54
C THR A 199 16.48 -4.56 -29.24
N GLU A 200 17.57 -4.30 -28.55
CA GLU A 200 18.95 -4.48 -28.95
C GLU A 200 19.80 -4.94 -27.74
N LEU A 201 21.00 -5.44 -28.03
CA LEU A 201 21.95 -5.84 -26.97
C LEU A 201 22.64 -4.61 -26.40
N ILE A 202 22.53 -4.42 -25.08
CA ILE A 202 23.12 -3.30 -24.34
C ILE A 202 24.24 -3.83 -23.47
N TYR A 203 25.45 -3.35 -23.65
CA TYR A 203 26.63 -3.68 -22.83
C TYR A 203 26.70 -2.73 -21.63
N SER A 204 25.90 -2.99 -20.64
CA SER A 204 25.82 -2.21 -19.39
C SER A 204 25.19 -3.06 -18.30
N ASN A 205 25.55 -2.78 -17.04
CA ASN A 205 24.85 -3.27 -15.86
C ASN A 205 23.84 -2.24 -15.30
N MET A 206 23.79 -1.03 -15.87
CA MET A 206 22.81 -0.01 -15.51
C MET A 206 21.55 -0.13 -16.36
N VAL A 207 20.41 -0.24 -15.73
CA VAL A 207 19.10 -0.39 -16.37
C VAL A 207 18.24 0.83 -16.03
N GLN A 208 17.82 1.56 -17.04
CA GLN A 208 16.85 2.64 -16.90
C GLN A 208 15.46 2.06 -16.73
N LEU A 209 14.79 2.42 -15.63
CA LEU A 209 13.42 2.03 -15.37
C LEU A 209 12.45 3.08 -15.92
N PRO A 210 11.37 2.66 -16.61
CA PRO A 210 10.35 3.61 -17.05
C PRO A 210 9.62 4.21 -15.86
N ASN A 211 9.33 5.51 -15.91
CA ASN A 211 8.44 6.17 -14.97
C ASN A 211 7.03 5.57 -15.05
N MET A 212 6.20 5.83 -14.04
CA MET A 212 4.86 5.26 -13.95
C MET A 212 3.80 6.33 -13.69
N SER A 213 2.60 6.11 -14.22
CA SER A 213 1.39 6.79 -13.80
C SER A 213 0.44 5.80 -13.12
N ASN A 214 -0.31 6.30 -12.13
CA ASN A 214 -1.31 5.51 -11.44
C ASN A 214 -2.59 6.34 -11.26
N TYR A 215 -3.74 5.73 -11.54
CA TYR A 215 -5.06 6.29 -11.33
C TYR A 215 -5.86 5.35 -10.44
N ASN A 216 -6.49 5.88 -9.40
CA ASN A 216 -7.28 5.10 -8.45
C ASN A 216 -8.65 5.74 -8.26
N LEU A 217 -9.69 4.92 -8.28
CA LEU A 217 -11.07 5.31 -8.02
C LEU A 217 -11.63 4.43 -6.89
N ARG A 218 -12.23 5.07 -5.90
CA ARG A 218 -12.89 4.43 -4.78
C ARG A 218 -14.29 4.96 -4.65
N LEU A 219 -15.23 4.09 -4.43
CA LEU A 219 -16.63 4.46 -4.16
C LEU A 219 -17.17 3.54 -3.07
N GLY A 220 -17.94 4.10 -2.14
CA GLY A 220 -18.42 3.29 -1.04
C GLY A 220 -19.20 4.04 0.03
N TYR A 221 -19.30 3.34 1.14
CA TYR A 221 -20.00 3.79 2.33
C TYR A 221 -19.00 4.02 3.45
N ARG A 222 -19.07 5.18 4.11
CA ARG A 222 -18.20 5.56 5.21
C ARG A 222 -19.03 5.97 6.41
N SER A 223 -18.87 5.22 7.52
CA SER A 223 -19.52 5.50 8.80
C SER A 223 -18.51 5.65 9.93
N LYS A 224 -18.95 5.99 11.12
CA LYS A 224 -18.09 6.14 12.30
C LYS A 224 -17.29 4.86 12.62
N TYR A 225 -17.86 3.69 12.35
CA TYR A 225 -17.29 2.40 12.73
C TYR A 225 -16.94 1.50 11.55
N PHE A 226 -17.46 1.82 10.38
CA PHE A 226 -17.35 0.92 9.24
C PHE A 226 -17.17 1.70 7.94
N ILE A 227 -16.24 1.24 7.12
CA ILE A 227 -16.06 1.68 5.74
C ILE A 227 -16.11 0.44 4.87
N ALA A 228 -16.90 0.49 3.80
CA ALA A 228 -16.89 -0.46 2.71
C ALA A 228 -16.71 0.28 1.41
N GLU A 229 -15.75 -0.12 0.61
CA GLU A 229 -15.44 0.54 -0.66
C GLU A 229 -15.12 -0.47 -1.75
N ALA A 230 -15.62 -0.22 -2.96
CA ALA A 230 -15.12 -0.81 -4.18
C ALA A 230 -13.96 0.05 -4.70
N VAL A 231 -12.93 -0.61 -5.22
CA VAL A 231 -11.69 0.03 -5.66
C VAL A 231 -11.39 -0.39 -7.10
N GLY A 232 -11.04 0.56 -7.94
CA GLY A 232 -10.44 0.35 -9.24
C GLY A 232 -9.08 1.05 -9.30
N ASP A 233 -8.08 0.38 -9.85
CA ASP A 233 -6.74 0.95 -9.99
C ASP A 233 -6.19 0.67 -11.38
N ILE A 234 -5.50 1.66 -11.97
CA ILE A 234 -4.81 1.54 -13.25
C ILE A 234 -3.39 2.04 -13.05
N SER A 235 -2.41 1.16 -13.20
CA SER A 235 -0.98 1.46 -13.19
C SER A 235 -0.40 1.26 -14.58
N THR A 236 0.37 2.23 -15.06
CA THR A 236 0.95 2.22 -16.41
C THR A 236 2.39 2.66 -16.39
N SER A 237 3.28 1.83 -16.96
CA SER A 237 4.66 2.23 -17.27
C SER A 237 4.68 3.18 -18.47
N LEU A 238 5.35 4.32 -18.32
CA LEU A 238 5.48 5.35 -19.37
C LEU A 238 6.70 5.12 -20.25
N GLY A 239 6.89 3.88 -20.69
CA GLY A 239 8.00 3.43 -21.51
C GLY A 239 8.23 1.93 -21.35
N GLY A 240 9.42 1.48 -21.75
CA GLY A 240 9.80 0.07 -21.71
C GLY A 240 9.35 -0.71 -22.96
N PHE A 241 9.68 -1.98 -22.97
CA PHE A 241 9.43 -2.91 -24.09
C PHE A 241 8.65 -4.13 -23.60
N ASP A 242 8.09 -4.91 -24.53
CA ASP A 242 7.37 -6.13 -24.17
C ASP A 242 8.32 -7.30 -23.89
N ILE A 243 7.88 -8.18 -22.99
CA ILE A 243 8.52 -9.49 -22.79
C ILE A 243 8.45 -10.23 -24.13
N ARG A 244 9.60 -10.73 -24.62
CA ARG A 244 9.64 -11.56 -25.80
C ARG A 244 9.18 -12.97 -25.48
N LYS A 245 8.72 -13.66 -26.51
CA LYS A 245 8.32 -15.07 -26.39
C LYS A 245 9.46 -15.90 -25.77
N ASN A 246 9.14 -16.63 -24.71
CA ASN A 246 10.04 -17.50 -23.95
C ASN A 246 11.13 -16.76 -23.13
N ASP A 247 11.07 -15.44 -23.00
CA ASP A 247 11.94 -14.69 -22.11
C ASP A 247 11.31 -14.55 -20.71
N MET A 248 12.18 -14.32 -19.73
CA MET A 248 11.77 -13.93 -18.39
C MET A 248 11.42 -12.43 -18.35
N PRO A 249 10.55 -12.01 -17.43
CA PRO A 249 10.33 -10.59 -17.20
C PRO A 249 11.64 -9.88 -16.82
N PHE A 250 11.75 -8.62 -17.23
CA PHE A 250 12.90 -7.77 -16.97
C PHE A 250 12.47 -6.42 -16.36
N PRO A 251 13.27 -5.80 -15.46
CA PRO A 251 12.86 -4.60 -14.73
C PRO A 251 12.41 -3.42 -15.58
N SER A 252 12.92 -3.26 -16.78
CA SER A 252 12.53 -2.20 -17.73
C SER A 252 11.40 -2.59 -18.69
N ASN A 253 10.74 -3.72 -18.48
CA ASN A 253 9.56 -4.03 -19.29
C ASN A 253 8.43 -3.02 -19.08
N ARG A 254 7.63 -2.82 -20.11
CA ARG A 254 6.41 -2.04 -20.05
C ARG A 254 5.35 -2.82 -19.27
N MET A 255 5.20 -2.52 -17.99
CA MET A 255 4.26 -3.22 -17.11
C MET A 255 3.02 -2.34 -16.87
N ASN A 256 1.88 -2.76 -17.42
CA ASN A 256 0.60 -2.10 -17.20
C ASN A 256 -0.35 -3.06 -16.51
N MET A 257 -1.16 -2.55 -15.58
CA MET A 257 -2.06 -3.35 -14.77
C MET A 257 -3.33 -2.56 -14.46
N SER A 258 -4.47 -3.22 -14.63
CA SER A 258 -5.75 -2.71 -14.15
C SER A 258 -6.30 -3.70 -13.13
N THR A 259 -6.66 -3.22 -11.94
CA THR A 259 -7.23 -4.03 -10.87
C THR A 259 -8.62 -3.56 -10.51
N ALA A 260 -9.43 -4.49 -10.01
CA ALA A 260 -10.69 -4.23 -9.34
C ALA A 260 -10.71 -5.00 -8.03
N GLY A 261 -11.22 -4.37 -6.97
CA GLY A 261 -11.22 -4.97 -5.66
C GLY A 261 -12.19 -4.33 -4.68
N MET A 262 -12.17 -4.80 -3.46
CA MET A 262 -12.98 -4.29 -2.36
C MET A 262 -12.14 -4.14 -1.08
N ASN A 263 -12.44 -3.10 -0.30
CA ASN A 263 -11.84 -2.90 1.00
C ASN A 263 -12.91 -2.69 2.07
N LEU A 264 -12.68 -3.32 3.21
CA LEU A 264 -13.49 -3.20 4.41
C LEU A 264 -12.62 -2.70 5.55
N ARG A 265 -13.13 -1.76 6.33
CA ARG A 265 -12.50 -1.32 7.59
C ARG A 265 -13.54 -1.32 8.69
N TYR A 266 -13.19 -1.90 9.80
CA TYR A 266 -14.05 -1.96 10.97
C TYR A 266 -13.32 -1.45 12.21
N ARG A 267 -13.91 -0.46 12.86
CA ARG A 267 -13.45 0.07 14.14
C ARG A 267 -14.28 -0.51 15.25
N PHE A 268 -13.61 -1.10 16.23
CA PHE A 268 -14.28 -1.74 17.35
C PHE A 268 -14.98 -0.70 18.23
N LYS A 269 -16.26 -0.94 18.57
CA LYS A 269 -17.05 -0.01 19.40
C LYS A 269 -16.54 0.08 20.85
N SER A 270 -16.04 -1.01 21.39
CA SER A 270 -15.47 -1.09 22.75
C SER A 270 -14.01 -0.65 22.82
N LEU A 271 -13.27 -0.75 21.70
CA LEU A 271 -11.87 -0.38 21.55
C LEU A 271 -11.73 0.58 20.36
N TYR A 272 -12.27 1.79 20.52
CA TYR A 272 -12.35 2.78 19.43
C TYR A 272 -11.00 3.14 18.76
N SER A 273 -9.90 2.83 19.44
CA SER A 273 -8.54 3.01 18.92
C SER A 273 -8.09 1.91 18.00
N LEU A 274 -8.73 0.73 18.01
CA LEU A 274 -8.38 -0.42 17.20
C LEU A 274 -9.23 -0.47 15.94
N GLU A 275 -8.56 -0.58 14.80
CA GLU A 275 -9.18 -0.73 13.49
C GLU A 275 -8.65 -1.99 12.80
N LEU A 276 -9.55 -2.81 12.28
CA LEU A 276 -9.29 -3.94 11.40
C LEU A 276 -9.54 -3.50 9.97
N THR A 277 -8.62 -3.82 9.07
CA THR A 277 -8.75 -3.67 7.63
C THR A 277 -8.67 -5.04 6.97
N ALA A 278 -9.49 -5.27 5.96
CA ALA A 278 -9.42 -6.44 5.09
C ALA A 278 -9.86 -6.06 3.68
N GLY A 279 -9.33 -6.73 2.68
CA GLY A 279 -9.72 -6.48 1.29
C GLY A 279 -9.10 -7.47 0.33
N ASP A 280 -9.50 -7.32 -0.92
CA ASP A 280 -8.98 -8.09 -2.04
C ASP A 280 -8.82 -7.18 -3.26
N ASP A 281 -7.88 -7.52 -4.12
CA ASP A 281 -7.64 -6.88 -5.41
C ASP A 281 -7.33 -7.95 -6.46
N TYR A 282 -8.03 -7.92 -7.59
CA TYR A 282 -7.84 -8.83 -8.69
C TYR A 282 -7.41 -8.09 -9.95
N VAL A 283 -6.36 -8.60 -10.63
CA VAL A 283 -5.90 -8.05 -11.91
C VAL A 283 -6.83 -8.47 -13.02
N VAL A 284 -7.64 -7.54 -13.51
CA VAL A 284 -8.65 -7.77 -14.56
C VAL A 284 -8.07 -7.65 -15.97
N ALA A 285 -7.04 -6.80 -16.15
CA ALA A 285 -6.31 -6.64 -17.41
C ALA A 285 -4.85 -6.28 -17.14
N GLY A 286 -3.95 -6.71 -18.03
CA GLY A 286 -2.53 -6.47 -17.86
C GLY A 286 -1.74 -6.45 -19.17
N ARG A 287 -0.48 -5.99 -19.08
CA ARG A 287 0.56 -6.09 -20.10
C ARG A 287 1.88 -6.38 -19.38
N ASN A 288 2.52 -7.49 -19.72
CA ASN A 288 3.77 -7.96 -19.10
C ASN A 288 3.69 -8.11 -17.56
N VAL A 289 2.54 -8.55 -17.05
CA VAL A 289 2.29 -8.75 -15.61
C VAL A 289 1.54 -10.04 -15.36
N GLY A 290 1.67 -10.58 -14.15
CA GLY A 290 0.86 -11.71 -13.68
C GLY A 290 -0.60 -11.32 -13.46
N GLN A 291 -1.52 -12.25 -13.74
CA GLN A 291 -2.93 -12.11 -13.35
C GLN A 291 -3.09 -12.51 -11.89
N SER A 292 -2.74 -11.60 -11.02
CA SER A 292 -2.76 -11.88 -9.58
C SER A 292 -4.11 -11.64 -8.94
N ASN A 293 -4.37 -12.46 -7.93
CA ASN A 293 -5.38 -12.22 -6.91
C ASN A 293 -4.66 -11.93 -5.60
N MET A 294 -4.85 -10.76 -5.04
CA MET A 294 -4.22 -10.31 -3.80
C MET A 294 -5.28 -10.19 -2.70
N ILE A 295 -5.04 -10.83 -1.57
CA ILE A 295 -5.83 -10.69 -0.35
C ILE A 295 -4.96 -9.99 0.68
N HIS A 296 -5.54 -9.04 1.41
CA HIS A 296 -4.82 -8.33 2.45
C HIS A 296 -5.67 -8.13 3.71
N GLY A 297 -4.98 -8.02 4.84
CA GLY A 297 -5.60 -7.73 6.13
C GLY A 297 -4.62 -7.02 7.05
N GLY A 298 -5.11 -6.21 7.95
CA GLY A 298 -4.25 -5.46 8.85
C GLY A 298 -4.95 -4.96 10.10
N LEU A 299 -4.15 -4.63 11.09
CA LEU A 299 -4.56 -4.03 12.35
C LEU A 299 -3.82 -2.72 12.53
N SER A 300 -4.53 -1.70 12.98
CA SER A 300 -3.93 -0.44 13.36
C SER A 300 -4.52 0.07 14.66
N TYR A 301 -3.70 0.77 15.42
CA TYR A 301 -4.07 1.32 16.72
C TYR A 301 -3.76 2.81 16.74
N ILE A 302 -4.77 3.62 17.06
CA ILE A 302 -4.64 5.07 17.04
C ILE A 302 -4.79 5.65 18.45
N PHE A 303 -3.84 6.52 18.84
CA PHE A 303 -3.87 7.20 20.13
C PHE A 303 -3.32 8.62 20.04
N SER A 304 -3.72 9.45 20.99
CA SER A 304 -3.22 10.81 21.16
C SER A 304 -1.93 10.82 21.95
N LEU A 305 -0.95 11.60 21.52
CA LEU A 305 0.29 11.86 22.26
C LEU A 305 0.14 12.98 23.29
N THR A 306 -0.97 13.73 23.29
CA THR A 306 -1.22 14.80 24.25
C THR A 306 -2.12 14.31 25.37
N LYS A 307 -1.69 14.53 26.63
CA LYS A 307 -2.52 14.35 27.82
C LYS A 307 -3.62 15.42 27.82
N LYS A 308 -4.75 15.22 27.16
CA LYS A 308 -5.97 16.02 27.43
C LYS A 308 -7.23 15.23 27.14
N THR A 309 -7.92 14.93 28.23
CA THR A 309 -9.34 15.21 28.54
C THR A 309 -10.18 15.60 27.33
N VAL A 310 -11.18 14.77 27.07
CA VAL A 310 -12.20 14.83 26.02
C VAL A 310 -11.72 14.27 24.69
N ALA A 311 -12.19 13.06 24.43
CA ALA A 311 -12.02 12.40 23.14
C ALA A 311 -12.59 13.27 22.02
N PRO A 312 -11.78 13.78 21.07
CA PRO A 312 -12.35 14.27 19.83
C PRO A 312 -12.98 13.04 19.16
N GLN A 313 -14.29 13.03 19.06
CA GLN A 313 -14.96 12.08 18.19
C GLN A 313 -14.45 12.37 16.78
N VAL A 314 -13.52 11.57 16.28
CA VAL A 314 -13.19 11.56 14.86
C VAL A 314 -14.43 11.02 14.16
N ASN A 315 -15.30 11.93 13.85
CA ASN A 315 -16.47 11.67 13.08
C ASN A 315 -16.03 11.84 11.63
N TYR A 316 -15.97 10.78 10.84
CA TYR A 316 -15.71 10.86 9.40
C TYR A 316 -16.68 11.81 8.67
N TYR A 317 -17.76 12.23 9.35
CA TYR A 317 -18.77 13.16 8.89
C TYR A 317 -18.52 14.62 9.29
N LYS A 318 -17.61 14.88 10.24
CA LYS A 318 -17.36 16.23 10.75
C LYS A 318 -16.01 16.81 10.32
N ASN A 319 -15.23 16.05 9.55
CA ASN A 319 -13.97 16.57 9.01
C ASN A 319 -14.18 17.34 7.72
#